data_536ad926615bbbb0e746c7ea54309a66
#
_entry.id   536ad926615bbbb0e746c7ea54309a66
#
_cell.length_a   1.000
_cell.length_b   1.000
_cell.length_c   1.000
_cell.angle_alpha   90.00
_cell.angle_beta   90.00
_cell.angle_gamma   90.00
#
_symmetry.space_group_name_H-M   'P 1'
#
loop_
_entity.id
_entity.type
_entity.pdbx_description
1 polymer ?
#
loop_
_entity_poly.entity_id
_entity_poly.type
_entity_poly.pdbx_seq_one_letter_code
_entity_poly.pdbx_strand_id
1 'polypeptide(L)'
;MTASTAHPLLDRAHRLATDLLIPEAERVDREGVPVSHIAAVKASGLLGVGAPVAYGGSGAPPYVVREIAEILSGACCATWFVQTQHHTPVQTLVQSELPVRERLLGPLARGELLSGVAYAHLRSYPHRVPVRVRREGGGWRFDGTVPWYTGWGLNDVLLLAGATDAGEVLFAFAEAREQPGLRASQPMRLAALTAARTVSLELAGLWVPEEAVALRTPYERWAPGDRARTLNAGPAVFGVAAAALSLLDAETAAPFTARLADVRRRAYALADHPAPLERVAERLAVRAEAYEVLRTATTAAVVSGGGRSMALTSRAQRFAREALFLLVQGQTAETRAAQLRALGGA
;
A
#
# COMPACT_ATOMS: atom_id res chain seq x y z
N MET A 1 -9.04 -19.13 30.32
CA MET A 1 -8.74 -17.80 29.77
C MET A 1 -7.21 -17.69 29.68
N THR A 2 -6.61 -18.15 28.59
CA THR A 2 -5.20 -17.89 28.29
C THR A 2 -5.09 -16.46 27.79
N ALA A 3 -4.37 -15.61 28.53
CA ALA A 3 -4.02 -14.29 28.08
C ALA A 3 -3.34 -14.43 26.70
N SER A 4 -3.98 -13.93 25.66
CA SER A 4 -3.34 -13.73 24.35
C SER A 4 -2.22 -12.73 24.62
N THR A 5 -0.97 -13.21 24.70
CA THR A 5 0.18 -12.32 24.76
C THR A 5 0.22 -11.55 23.45
N ALA A 6 -0.18 -10.29 23.48
CA ALA A 6 -0.15 -9.40 22.33
C ALA A 6 1.27 -9.42 21.75
N HIS A 7 1.38 -9.56 20.45
CA HIS A 7 2.69 -9.65 19.78
C HIS A 7 3.41 -8.29 19.94
N PRO A 8 4.69 -8.23 20.36
CA PRO A 8 5.37 -6.96 20.65
C PRO A 8 5.35 -5.92 19.52
N LEU A 9 5.24 -6.36 18.28
CA LEU A 9 5.10 -5.47 17.12
C LEU A 9 3.72 -4.81 17.06
N LEU A 10 2.66 -5.49 17.54
CA LEU A 10 1.31 -4.89 17.64
C LEU A 10 1.31 -3.78 18.69
N ASP A 11 1.97 -3.99 19.82
CA ASP A 11 2.11 -2.95 20.87
C ASP A 11 2.87 -1.72 20.34
N ARG A 12 3.89 -1.92 19.48
CA ARG A 12 4.60 -0.82 18.84
C ARG A 12 3.70 -0.08 17.84
N ALA A 13 2.90 -0.81 17.05
CA ALA A 13 1.95 -0.21 16.13
C ALA A 13 0.87 0.59 16.86
N HIS A 14 0.34 0.06 17.96
CA HIS A 14 -0.61 0.77 18.80
C HIS A 14 -0.01 2.04 19.42
N ARG A 15 1.20 1.98 19.98
CA ARG A 15 1.87 3.19 20.49
C ARG A 15 2.07 4.24 19.41
N LEU A 16 2.61 3.86 18.24
CA LEU A 16 2.77 4.80 17.14
C LEU A 16 1.43 5.42 16.72
N ALA A 17 0.37 4.61 16.68
CA ALA A 17 -0.98 5.06 16.34
C ALA A 17 -1.52 6.04 17.39
N THR A 18 -1.50 5.70 18.69
CA THR A 18 -2.12 6.48 19.76
C THR A 18 -1.34 7.73 20.11
N ASP A 19 0.00 7.65 20.12
CA ASP A 19 0.84 8.73 20.62
C ASP A 19 1.15 9.77 19.51
N LEU A 20 1.07 9.39 18.23
CA LEU A 20 1.42 10.27 17.12
C LEU A 20 0.35 10.34 16.03
N LEU A 21 -0.04 9.19 15.43
CA LEU A 21 -0.77 9.24 14.16
C LEU A 21 -2.21 9.70 14.32
N ILE A 22 -2.94 9.22 15.33
CA ILE A 22 -4.34 9.58 15.60
C ILE A 22 -4.49 11.06 15.97
N PRO A 23 -3.69 11.63 16.89
CA PRO A 23 -3.79 13.05 17.24
C PRO A 23 -3.53 14.00 16.07
N GLU A 24 -2.67 13.59 15.13
CA GLU A 24 -2.20 14.43 14.04
C GLU A 24 -2.95 14.20 12.70
N ALA A 25 -3.81 13.17 12.62
CA ALA A 25 -4.35 12.67 11.36
C ALA A 25 -5.11 13.73 10.55
N GLU A 26 -5.93 14.57 11.19
CA GLU A 26 -6.70 15.63 10.53
C GLU A 26 -5.79 16.78 10.08
N ARG A 27 -4.72 17.06 10.79
CA ARG A 27 -3.71 18.03 10.39
C ARG A 27 -2.91 17.51 9.19
N VAL A 28 -2.46 16.24 9.26
CA VAL A 28 -1.75 15.57 8.17
C VAL A 28 -2.58 15.54 6.89
N ASP A 29 -3.87 15.22 6.98
CA ASP A 29 -4.76 15.17 5.82
C ASP A 29 -4.80 16.51 5.06
N ARG A 30 -4.74 17.65 5.75
CA ARG A 30 -4.79 18.99 5.16
C ARG A 30 -3.42 19.53 4.74
N GLU A 31 -2.38 19.25 5.50
CA GLU A 31 -1.07 19.91 5.39
C GLU A 31 0.01 19.03 4.74
N GLY A 32 -0.21 17.72 4.70
CA GLY A 32 0.73 16.74 4.18
C GLY A 32 1.41 15.91 5.27
N VAL A 33 1.88 14.73 4.90
CA VAL A 33 2.66 13.87 5.80
C VAL A 33 3.99 14.55 6.12
N PRO A 34 4.26 14.88 7.40
CA PRO A 34 5.50 15.53 7.79
C PRO A 34 6.67 14.54 7.84
N VAL A 35 7.88 15.05 7.63
CA VAL A 35 9.12 14.24 7.71
C VAL A 35 9.28 13.60 9.09
N SER A 36 8.81 14.26 10.15
CA SER A 36 8.81 13.72 11.54
C SER A 36 7.98 12.44 11.68
N HIS A 37 6.85 12.31 10.97
CA HIS A 37 6.07 11.06 10.96
C HIS A 37 6.84 9.93 10.29
N ILE A 38 7.54 10.25 9.17
CA ILE A 38 8.38 9.26 8.49
C ILE A 38 9.56 8.85 9.37
N ALA A 39 10.17 9.78 10.09
CA ALA A 39 11.22 9.47 11.05
C ALA A 39 10.72 8.54 12.18
N ALA A 40 9.52 8.80 12.72
CA ALA A 40 8.89 7.94 13.72
C ALA A 40 8.56 6.54 13.18
N VAL A 41 8.05 6.45 11.94
CA VAL A 41 7.81 5.17 11.26
C VAL A 41 9.11 4.40 11.07
N LYS A 42 10.19 5.05 10.60
CA LYS A 42 11.52 4.44 10.47
C LYS A 42 12.02 3.90 11.82
N ALA A 43 11.91 4.70 12.89
CA ALA A 43 12.36 4.33 14.24
C ALA A 43 11.51 3.25 14.91
N SER A 44 10.27 3.03 14.45
CA SER A 44 9.34 2.07 15.08
C SER A 44 9.74 0.60 14.90
N GLY A 45 10.61 0.29 13.93
CA GLY A 45 10.95 -1.08 13.53
C GLY A 45 9.83 -1.80 12.74
N LEU A 46 8.76 -1.07 12.34
CA LEU A 46 7.63 -1.65 11.62
C LEU A 46 7.88 -1.76 10.10
N LEU A 47 8.93 -1.15 9.57
CA LEU A 47 9.29 -1.28 8.15
C LEU A 47 9.83 -2.66 7.80
N GLY A 48 10.54 -3.31 8.72
CA GLY A 48 11.12 -4.64 8.54
C GLY A 48 10.25 -5.80 9.01
N VAL A 49 8.96 -5.61 9.24
CA VAL A 49 8.09 -6.65 9.83
C VAL A 49 8.09 -7.96 9.06
N GLY A 50 8.09 -7.91 7.73
CA GLY A 50 8.11 -9.09 6.86
C GLY A 50 9.51 -9.49 6.35
N ALA A 51 10.57 -8.76 6.73
CA ALA A 51 11.93 -9.08 6.34
C ALA A 51 12.56 -10.12 7.28
N PRO A 52 13.49 -10.97 6.79
CA PRO A 52 14.16 -11.96 7.62
C PRO A 52 14.99 -11.31 8.74
N VAL A 53 15.04 -12.00 9.89
CA VAL A 53 15.83 -11.57 11.07
C VAL A 53 17.30 -11.37 10.73
N ALA A 54 17.87 -12.21 9.85
CA ALA A 54 19.27 -12.12 9.40
C ALA A 54 19.63 -10.76 8.77
N TYR A 55 18.65 -10.02 8.26
CA TYR A 55 18.81 -8.67 7.67
C TYR A 55 18.32 -7.55 8.60
N GLY A 56 17.99 -7.86 9.85
CA GLY A 56 17.50 -6.90 10.82
C GLY A 56 15.99 -6.69 10.79
N GLY A 57 15.24 -7.53 10.06
CA GLY A 57 13.79 -7.59 10.10
C GLY A 57 13.26 -8.38 11.29
N SER A 58 11.95 -8.53 11.36
CA SER A 58 11.28 -9.24 12.45
C SER A 58 10.79 -10.64 12.07
N GLY A 59 10.73 -10.99 10.78
CA GLY A 59 10.20 -12.26 10.31
C GLY A 59 8.77 -12.53 10.80
N ALA A 60 7.97 -11.47 10.97
CA ALA A 60 6.65 -11.57 11.55
C ALA A 60 5.70 -12.40 10.68
N PRO A 61 4.81 -13.19 11.28
CA PRO A 61 3.84 -13.96 10.54
C PRO A 61 2.82 -13.05 9.80
N PRO A 62 2.23 -13.50 8.69
CA PRO A 62 1.37 -12.68 7.85
C PRO A 62 0.19 -12.01 8.59
N TYR A 63 -0.38 -12.66 9.60
CA TYR A 63 -1.47 -12.08 10.37
C TYR A 63 -1.03 -10.84 11.16
N VAL A 64 0.18 -10.83 11.73
CA VAL A 64 0.74 -9.67 12.43
C VAL A 64 0.97 -8.50 11.47
N VAL A 65 1.51 -8.79 10.28
CA VAL A 65 1.73 -7.77 9.24
C VAL A 65 0.41 -7.11 8.83
N ARG A 66 -0.66 -7.91 8.67
CA ARG A 66 -2.01 -7.40 8.33
C ARG A 66 -2.58 -6.55 9.46
N GLU A 67 -2.47 -7.00 10.70
CA GLU A 67 -3.02 -6.29 11.85
C GLU A 67 -2.30 -4.95 12.08
N ILE A 68 -0.97 -4.91 11.91
CA ILE A 68 -0.20 -3.64 11.90
C ILE A 68 -0.74 -2.70 10.81
N ALA A 69 -0.99 -3.21 9.61
CA ALA A 69 -1.52 -2.38 8.53
C ALA A 69 -2.93 -1.86 8.83
N GLU A 70 -3.79 -2.63 9.48
CA GLU A 70 -5.11 -2.17 9.98
C GLU A 70 -4.96 -1.05 11.01
N ILE A 71 -4.12 -1.25 12.02
CA ILE A 71 -3.87 -0.25 13.07
C ILE A 71 -3.39 1.07 12.46
N LEU A 72 -2.37 1.01 11.62
CA LEU A 72 -1.77 2.23 11.06
C LEU A 72 -2.68 2.94 10.06
N SER A 73 -3.41 2.20 9.21
CA SER A 73 -4.34 2.80 8.24
C SER A 73 -5.56 3.42 8.90
N GLY A 74 -6.09 2.81 9.96
CA GLY A 74 -7.17 3.39 10.78
C GLY A 74 -6.73 4.62 11.56
N ALA A 75 -5.46 4.70 11.94
CA ALA A 75 -4.90 5.86 12.64
C ALA A 75 -4.71 7.06 11.71
N CYS A 76 -3.94 6.88 10.63
CA CYS A 76 -3.67 7.91 9.62
C CYS A 76 -3.40 7.24 8.26
N CYS A 77 -4.42 7.18 7.42
CA CYS A 77 -4.35 6.48 6.13
C CYS A 77 -3.29 7.10 5.19
N ALA A 78 -3.04 8.41 5.26
CA ALA A 78 -2.02 9.08 4.46
C ALA A 78 -0.60 8.63 4.84
N THR A 79 -0.26 8.60 6.15
CA THR A 79 1.04 8.12 6.61
C THR A 79 1.21 6.63 6.33
N TRP A 80 0.16 5.83 6.60
CA TRP A 80 0.15 4.41 6.25
C TRP A 80 0.37 4.20 4.75
N PHE A 81 -0.25 5.01 3.88
CA PHE A 81 -0.14 4.83 2.43
C PHE A 81 1.27 5.09 1.90
N VAL A 82 2.01 6.03 2.50
CA VAL A 82 3.45 6.21 2.21
C VAL A 82 4.24 5.00 2.69
N GLN A 83 4.04 4.59 3.95
CA GLN A 83 4.79 3.52 4.59
C GLN A 83 4.54 2.15 3.93
N THR A 84 3.31 1.85 3.53
CA THR A 84 2.96 0.53 2.98
C THR A 84 3.61 0.25 1.63
N GLN A 85 4.01 1.29 0.88
CA GLN A 85 4.74 1.13 -0.38
C GLN A 85 6.08 0.41 -0.16
N HIS A 86 6.67 0.55 1.01
CA HIS A 86 7.96 -0.02 1.39
C HIS A 86 7.98 -1.56 1.40
N HIS A 87 6.86 -2.20 1.71
CA HIS A 87 6.85 -3.66 1.90
C HIS A 87 7.10 -4.44 0.59
N THR A 88 6.62 -3.93 -0.55
CA THR A 88 6.88 -4.61 -1.84
C THR A 88 8.36 -4.59 -2.24
N PRO A 89 9.10 -3.46 -2.17
CA PRO A 89 10.55 -3.43 -2.34
C PRO A 89 11.31 -4.42 -1.45
N VAL A 90 10.96 -4.46 -0.16
CA VAL A 90 11.56 -5.41 0.79
C VAL A 90 11.29 -6.85 0.34
N GLN A 91 10.05 -7.20 0.03
CA GLN A 91 9.71 -8.56 -0.42
C GLN A 91 10.37 -8.93 -1.76
N THR A 92 10.52 -7.97 -2.67
CA THR A 92 11.26 -8.19 -3.93
C THR A 92 12.72 -8.54 -3.64
N LEU A 93 13.37 -7.84 -2.71
CA LEU A 93 14.75 -8.14 -2.32
C LEU A 93 14.88 -9.46 -1.54
N VAL A 94 13.91 -9.80 -0.69
CA VAL A 94 13.89 -11.11 0.01
C VAL A 94 13.92 -12.27 -1.00
N GLN A 95 13.22 -12.13 -2.12
CA GLN A 95 13.13 -13.14 -3.18
C GLN A 95 14.26 -13.03 -4.22
N SER A 96 15.03 -11.94 -4.23
CA SER A 96 16.09 -11.70 -5.19
C SER A 96 17.38 -12.46 -4.81
N GLU A 97 18.09 -12.96 -5.84
CA GLU A 97 19.44 -13.50 -5.72
C GLU A 97 20.49 -12.53 -6.28
N LEU A 98 20.06 -11.34 -6.72
CA LEU A 98 20.92 -10.34 -7.36
C LEU A 98 21.69 -9.50 -6.32
N PRO A 99 22.85 -8.93 -6.67
CA PRO A 99 23.74 -8.21 -5.73
C PRO A 99 23.10 -7.07 -4.96
N VAL A 100 22.06 -6.42 -5.53
CA VAL A 100 21.33 -5.34 -4.87
C VAL A 100 20.70 -5.76 -3.53
N ARG A 101 20.35 -7.05 -3.39
CA ARG A 101 19.82 -7.61 -2.14
C ARG A 101 20.75 -7.34 -0.96
N GLU A 102 22.02 -7.69 -1.08
CA GLU A 102 23.01 -7.56 0.01
C GLU A 102 23.23 -6.08 0.36
N ARG A 103 23.12 -5.19 -0.61
CA ARG A 103 23.32 -3.75 -0.41
C ARG A 103 22.11 -3.07 0.24
N LEU A 104 20.88 -3.44 -0.13
CA LEU A 104 19.68 -2.67 0.24
C LEU A 104 18.76 -3.36 1.24
N LEU A 105 18.73 -4.70 1.30
CA LEU A 105 17.75 -5.40 2.15
C LEU A 105 17.94 -5.06 3.63
N GLY A 106 19.18 -5.05 4.12
CA GLY A 106 19.49 -4.68 5.51
C GLY A 106 19.05 -3.25 5.87
N PRO A 107 19.52 -2.21 5.16
CA PRO A 107 19.09 -0.82 5.41
C PRO A 107 17.58 -0.61 5.33
N LEU A 108 16.88 -1.26 4.38
CA LEU A 108 15.42 -1.20 4.28
C LEU A 108 14.75 -1.91 5.46
N ALA A 109 15.20 -3.12 5.81
CA ALA A 109 14.63 -3.90 6.91
C ALA A 109 14.80 -3.22 8.28
N ARG A 110 15.91 -2.51 8.50
CA ARG A 110 16.15 -1.75 9.74
C ARG A 110 15.49 -0.37 9.76
N GLY A 111 14.84 0.05 8.66
CA GLY A 111 14.21 1.36 8.56
C GLY A 111 15.20 2.53 8.39
N GLU A 112 16.45 2.28 8.04
CA GLU A 112 17.44 3.30 7.68
C GLU A 112 17.04 4.00 6.39
N LEU A 113 16.48 3.24 5.44
CA LEU A 113 15.93 3.72 4.18
C LEU A 113 14.44 3.41 4.08
N LEU A 114 13.68 4.32 3.48
CA LEU A 114 12.29 4.12 3.08
C LEU A 114 12.22 4.01 1.55
N SER A 115 11.53 2.99 1.04
CA SER A 115 11.33 2.80 -0.39
C SER A 115 9.89 3.02 -0.82
N GLY A 116 9.70 3.68 -1.96
CA GLY A 116 8.44 3.71 -2.70
C GLY A 116 8.42 2.68 -3.84
N VAL A 117 7.26 2.55 -4.52
CA VAL A 117 7.06 1.68 -5.68
C VAL A 117 6.60 2.45 -6.91
N ALA A 118 7.15 2.10 -8.07
CA ALA A 118 6.88 2.69 -9.37
C ALA A 118 6.71 1.59 -10.44
N TYR A 119 5.71 0.71 -10.26
CA TYR A 119 5.51 -0.42 -11.18
C TYR A 119 4.04 -0.73 -11.53
N ALA A 120 3.05 -0.10 -10.88
CA ALA A 120 1.63 -0.43 -11.08
C ALA A 120 1.18 -0.30 -12.56
N HIS A 121 1.86 0.51 -13.36
CA HIS A 121 1.64 0.66 -14.79
C HIS A 121 1.91 -0.62 -15.59
N LEU A 122 2.72 -1.56 -15.09
CA LEU A 122 2.93 -2.87 -15.72
C LEU A 122 1.63 -3.69 -15.87
N ARG A 123 0.61 -3.41 -15.07
CA ARG A 123 -0.72 -4.04 -15.18
C ARG A 123 -1.44 -3.74 -16.49
N SER A 124 -0.97 -2.74 -17.26
CA SER A 124 -1.47 -2.44 -18.60
C SER A 124 -0.74 -3.18 -19.71
N TYR A 125 0.39 -3.82 -19.38
CA TYR A 125 1.16 -4.62 -20.36
C TYR A 125 0.40 -5.92 -20.73
N PRO A 126 0.45 -6.43 -21.96
CA PRO A 126 1.17 -5.87 -23.11
C PRO A 126 0.40 -4.78 -23.90
N HIS A 127 -0.85 -4.48 -23.55
CA HIS A 127 -1.70 -3.55 -24.31
C HIS A 127 -1.13 -2.12 -24.34
N ARG A 128 -0.46 -1.72 -23.25
CA ARG A 128 0.28 -0.46 -23.14
C ARG A 128 1.62 -0.72 -22.45
N VAL A 129 2.64 0.00 -22.91
CA VAL A 129 3.98 -0.04 -22.32
C VAL A 129 4.38 1.38 -21.88
N PRO A 130 3.87 1.85 -20.73
CA PRO A 130 4.13 3.20 -20.25
C PRO A 130 5.59 3.49 -19.96
N VAL A 131 6.36 2.46 -19.55
CA VAL A 131 7.80 2.54 -19.31
C VAL A 131 8.50 1.43 -20.07
N ARG A 132 9.37 1.81 -20.98
CA ARG A 132 10.25 0.92 -21.76
C ARG A 132 11.62 0.89 -21.12
N VAL A 133 12.26 -0.29 -21.22
CA VAL A 133 13.61 -0.51 -20.71
C VAL A 133 14.46 -1.13 -21.79
N ARG A 134 15.66 -0.58 -22.01
CA ARG A 134 16.66 -1.14 -22.92
C ARG A 134 18.00 -1.26 -22.26
N ARG A 135 18.79 -2.24 -22.66
CA ARG A 135 20.16 -2.40 -22.17
C ARG A 135 21.06 -1.33 -22.81
N GLU A 136 21.89 -0.69 -21.98
CA GLU A 136 22.84 0.32 -22.46
C GLU A 136 24.05 0.43 -21.52
N GLY A 137 25.25 0.21 -22.03
CA GLY A 137 26.49 0.52 -21.35
C GLY A 137 26.67 -0.11 -19.94
N GLY A 138 26.47 -1.41 -19.79
CA GLY A 138 26.62 -2.08 -18.48
C GLY A 138 25.46 -1.84 -17.50
N GLY A 139 24.37 -1.27 -17.96
CA GLY A 139 23.16 -1.00 -17.19
C GLY A 139 21.91 -0.97 -18.06
N TRP A 140 20.92 -0.25 -17.61
CA TRP A 140 19.59 -0.18 -18.19
C TRP A 140 19.09 1.26 -18.27
N ARG A 141 18.50 1.61 -19.40
CA ARG A 141 17.90 2.92 -19.62
C ARG A 141 16.38 2.80 -19.64
N PHE A 142 15.74 3.64 -18.83
CA PHE A 142 14.29 3.71 -18.69
C PHE A 142 13.76 4.95 -19.40
N ASP A 143 12.71 4.78 -20.21
CA ASP A 143 12.03 5.84 -20.93
C ASP A 143 10.51 5.68 -20.80
N GLY A 144 9.80 6.78 -20.53
CA GLY A 144 8.33 6.79 -20.43
C GLY A 144 7.79 7.51 -19.21
N THR A 145 6.59 7.14 -18.78
CA THR A 145 5.92 7.80 -17.66
C THR A 145 5.39 6.78 -16.65
N VAL A 146 5.75 6.98 -15.38
CA VAL A 146 5.08 6.32 -14.24
C VAL A 146 3.91 7.22 -13.84
N PRO A 147 2.65 6.80 -14.03
CA PRO A 147 1.51 7.70 -13.84
C PRO A 147 1.23 8.02 -12.37
N TRP A 148 1.62 7.12 -11.45
CA TRP A 148 1.36 7.24 -10.01
C TRP A 148 2.56 6.77 -9.20
N TYR A 149 3.17 7.68 -8.46
CA TYR A 149 4.22 7.40 -7.48
C TYR A 149 3.91 8.12 -6.18
N THR A 150 3.85 7.41 -5.08
CA THR A 150 3.48 7.95 -3.76
C THR A 150 4.70 8.17 -2.88
N GLY A 151 4.68 9.23 -2.06
CA GLY A 151 5.74 9.54 -1.10
C GLY A 151 6.91 10.32 -1.72
N TRP A 152 6.68 11.10 -2.77
CA TRP A 152 7.74 11.95 -3.35
C TRP A 152 8.27 12.96 -2.34
N GLY A 153 9.60 12.97 -2.17
CA GLY A 153 10.26 13.79 -1.16
C GLY A 153 10.16 13.25 0.28
N LEU A 154 9.61 12.03 0.46
CA LEU A 154 9.55 11.30 1.73
C LEU A 154 10.31 9.98 1.67
N ASN A 155 10.37 9.35 0.49
CA ASN A 155 11.12 8.12 0.25
C ASN A 155 12.58 8.44 -0.06
N ASP A 156 13.50 7.56 0.33
CA ASP A 156 14.93 7.65 0.02
C ASP A 156 15.25 7.00 -1.33
N VAL A 157 14.60 5.86 -1.60
CA VAL A 157 14.77 5.09 -2.84
C VAL A 157 13.41 4.69 -3.41
N LEU A 158 13.39 4.32 -4.69
CA LEU A 158 12.19 3.80 -5.35
C LEU A 158 12.53 2.50 -6.09
N LEU A 159 11.62 1.54 -6.03
CA LEU A 159 11.64 0.36 -6.88
C LEU A 159 10.88 0.67 -8.17
N LEU A 160 11.61 0.92 -9.24
CA LEU A 160 11.09 1.24 -10.56
C LEU A 160 11.00 -0.03 -11.42
N ALA A 161 9.96 -0.12 -12.25
CA ALA A 161 9.89 -1.20 -13.23
C ALA A 161 9.54 -0.69 -14.63
N GLY A 162 9.92 -1.47 -15.62
CA GLY A 162 9.55 -1.28 -17.02
C GLY A 162 9.62 -2.58 -17.79
N ALA A 163 9.14 -2.57 -19.05
CA ALA A 163 9.16 -3.73 -19.94
C ALA A 163 10.21 -3.56 -21.03
N THR A 164 10.91 -4.65 -21.34
CA THR A 164 11.82 -4.75 -22.49
C THR A 164 11.06 -5.12 -23.76
N ASP A 165 11.65 -4.89 -24.92
CA ASP A 165 11.09 -5.31 -26.21
C ASP A 165 11.03 -6.84 -26.34
N ALA A 166 11.79 -7.59 -25.53
CA ALA A 166 11.76 -9.05 -25.45
C ALA A 166 10.62 -9.61 -24.58
N GLY A 167 9.74 -8.75 -24.04
CA GLY A 167 8.62 -9.19 -23.18
C GLY A 167 9.00 -9.49 -21.74
N GLU A 168 10.21 -9.12 -21.30
CA GLU A 168 10.61 -9.22 -19.91
C GLU A 168 10.21 -7.95 -19.14
N VAL A 169 9.93 -8.11 -17.86
CA VAL A 169 9.85 -7.00 -16.90
C VAL A 169 11.13 -6.92 -16.10
N LEU A 170 11.62 -5.71 -15.92
CA LEU A 170 12.81 -5.41 -15.15
C LEU A 170 12.46 -4.46 -14.02
N PHE A 171 12.86 -4.82 -12.81
CA PHE A 171 12.74 -4.01 -11.60
C PHE A 171 14.12 -3.61 -11.11
N ALA A 172 14.31 -2.31 -10.88
CA ALA A 172 15.58 -1.78 -10.40
C ALA A 172 15.36 -0.69 -9.37
N PHE A 173 16.33 -0.49 -8.50
CA PHE A 173 16.31 0.60 -7.53
C PHE A 173 16.99 1.84 -8.09
N ALA A 174 16.37 2.99 -7.83
CA ALA A 174 16.94 4.31 -8.07
C ALA A 174 16.72 5.20 -6.84
N GLU A 175 17.44 6.31 -6.75
CA GLU A 175 17.19 7.33 -5.73
C GLU A 175 15.83 8.00 -5.98
N ALA A 176 15.04 8.24 -4.91
CA ALA A 176 13.72 8.86 -5.01
C ALA A 176 13.80 10.40 -5.00
N ARG A 177 14.61 10.94 -5.92
CA ARG A 177 14.81 12.39 -6.13
C ARG A 177 14.98 12.70 -7.60
N GLU A 178 14.81 13.97 -7.97
CA GLU A 178 15.16 14.42 -9.32
C GLU A 178 16.64 14.18 -9.61
N GLN A 179 16.90 13.67 -10.78
CA GLN A 179 18.24 13.32 -11.26
C GLN A 179 18.24 13.27 -12.79
N PRO A 180 19.40 13.17 -13.46
CA PRO A 180 19.44 13.04 -14.91
C PRO A 180 18.54 11.90 -15.39
N GLY A 181 17.56 12.24 -16.25
CA GLY A 181 16.58 11.27 -16.78
C GLY A 181 15.38 10.98 -15.89
N LEU A 182 15.24 11.59 -14.70
CA LEU A 182 14.07 11.44 -13.85
C LEU A 182 13.58 12.81 -13.35
N ARG A 183 12.32 13.13 -13.65
CA ARG A 183 11.62 14.31 -13.15
C ARG A 183 10.26 13.93 -12.58
N ALA A 184 9.84 14.67 -11.55
CA ALA A 184 8.52 14.51 -10.95
C ALA A 184 7.59 15.67 -11.33
N SER A 185 6.30 15.38 -11.46
CA SER A 185 5.27 16.42 -11.52
C SER A 185 5.14 17.14 -10.18
N GLN A 186 4.38 18.23 -10.16
CA GLN A 186 3.84 18.73 -8.88
C GLN A 186 2.96 17.64 -8.23
N PRO A 187 2.90 17.60 -6.88
CA PRO A 187 2.00 16.69 -6.18
C PRO A 187 0.55 16.85 -6.65
N MET A 188 -0.09 15.73 -6.90
CA MET A 188 -1.47 15.69 -7.39
C MET A 188 -2.44 16.16 -6.30
N ARG A 189 -3.42 16.98 -6.69
CA ARG A 189 -4.54 17.37 -5.83
C ARG A 189 -5.64 16.31 -5.95
N LEU A 190 -5.73 15.44 -4.97
CA LEU A 190 -6.65 14.30 -4.95
C LEU A 190 -7.81 14.56 -3.99
N ALA A 191 -8.94 13.88 -4.20
CA ALA A 191 -10.10 13.94 -3.29
C ALA A 191 -9.78 13.38 -1.88
N ALA A 192 -8.79 12.49 -1.79
CA ALA A 192 -8.25 11.96 -0.54
C ALA A 192 -6.75 11.67 -0.69
N LEU A 193 -6.03 11.59 0.41
CA LEU A 193 -4.61 11.26 0.47
C LEU A 193 -3.70 12.18 -0.38
N THR A 194 -4.10 13.40 -0.67
CA THR A 194 -3.18 14.43 -1.22
C THR A 194 -1.93 14.56 -0.35
N ALA A 195 -2.09 14.39 0.96
CA ALA A 195 -1.02 14.41 1.95
C ALA A 195 0.10 13.39 1.69
N ALA A 196 -0.16 12.30 0.98
CA ALA A 196 0.81 11.26 0.67
C ALA A 196 1.76 11.63 -0.50
N ARG A 197 1.67 12.86 -1.03
CA ARG A 197 2.54 13.43 -2.08
C ARG A 197 2.68 12.51 -3.30
N THR A 198 1.56 12.13 -3.89
CA THR A 198 1.53 11.35 -5.13
C THR A 198 1.86 12.26 -6.32
N VAL A 199 2.77 11.80 -7.19
CA VAL A 199 3.23 12.49 -8.40
C VAL A 199 3.18 11.54 -9.60
N SER A 200 3.29 12.05 -10.82
CA SER A 200 3.78 11.28 -11.97
C SER A 200 5.29 11.45 -12.09
N LEU A 201 5.98 10.41 -12.58
CA LEU A 201 7.41 10.48 -12.89
C LEU A 201 7.59 10.40 -14.39
N GLU A 202 8.32 11.37 -14.94
CA GLU A 202 8.80 11.35 -16.33
C GLU A 202 10.20 10.76 -16.36
N LEU A 203 10.39 9.75 -17.21
CA LEU A 203 11.65 9.06 -17.42
C LEU A 203 12.11 9.38 -18.86
N ALA A 204 13.17 10.14 -18.95
CA ALA A 204 13.79 10.57 -20.21
C ALA A 204 15.22 10.06 -20.27
N GLY A 205 15.38 8.76 -20.46
CA GLY A 205 16.67 8.09 -20.47
C GLY A 205 17.29 7.96 -19.07
N LEU A 206 16.51 7.71 -18.02
CA LEU A 206 17.05 7.39 -16.69
C LEU A 206 17.95 6.16 -16.80
N TRP A 207 19.24 6.33 -16.55
CA TRP A 207 20.18 5.22 -16.54
C TRP A 207 20.30 4.62 -15.13
N VAL A 208 20.22 3.29 -15.06
CA VAL A 208 20.33 2.51 -13.83
C VAL A 208 21.36 1.41 -14.04
N PRO A 209 22.38 1.27 -13.15
CA PRO A 209 23.41 0.25 -13.31
C PRO A 209 22.88 -1.17 -13.10
N GLU A 210 23.55 -2.16 -13.68
CA GLU A 210 23.16 -3.58 -13.56
C GLU A 210 23.07 -4.04 -12.10
N GLU A 211 23.97 -3.58 -11.24
CA GLU A 211 24.00 -3.92 -9.81
C GLU A 211 22.84 -3.34 -8.99
N ALA A 212 22.01 -2.48 -9.57
CA ALA A 212 20.78 -1.97 -8.95
C ALA A 212 19.53 -2.76 -9.36
N VAL A 213 19.66 -3.73 -10.29
CA VAL A 213 18.56 -4.59 -10.71
C VAL A 213 18.18 -5.56 -9.59
N ALA A 214 16.89 -5.59 -9.25
CA ALA A 214 16.33 -6.45 -8.20
C ALA A 214 15.61 -7.68 -8.76
N LEU A 215 15.04 -7.57 -9.96
CA LEU A 215 14.33 -8.66 -10.64
C LEU A 215 14.34 -8.43 -12.14
N ARG A 216 14.59 -9.49 -12.88
CA ARG A 216 14.36 -9.56 -14.31
C ARG A 216 13.72 -10.90 -14.64
N THR A 217 12.55 -10.89 -15.29
CA THR A 217 11.79 -12.10 -15.58
C THR A 217 10.81 -11.87 -16.73
N PRO A 218 10.41 -12.91 -17.51
CA PRO A 218 9.30 -12.82 -18.43
C PRO A 218 8.03 -12.30 -17.73
N TYR A 219 7.27 -11.43 -18.40
CA TYR A 219 6.03 -10.86 -17.84
C TYR A 219 5.05 -11.94 -17.39
N GLU A 220 4.93 -13.04 -18.15
CA GLU A 220 4.02 -14.15 -17.84
C GLU A 220 4.35 -14.86 -16.54
N ARG A 221 5.59 -14.78 -16.07
CA ARG A 221 5.99 -15.32 -14.75
C ARG A 221 5.69 -14.35 -13.61
N TRP A 222 5.78 -13.05 -13.87
CA TRP A 222 5.52 -12.01 -12.87
C TRP A 222 4.03 -11.75 -12.66
N ALA A 223 3.25 -11.67 -13.74
CA ALA A 223 1.85 -11.25 -13.75
C ALA A 223 0.93 -12.09 -12.84
N PRO A 224 1.04 -13.43 -12.75
CA PRO A 224 0.24 -14.22 -11.84
C PRO A 224 0.42 -13.85 -10.36
N GLY A 225 1.65 -13.56 -9.94
CA GLY A 225 1.95 -13.13 -8.57
C GLY A 225 1.36 -11.74 -8.25
N ASP A 226 1.42 -10.79 -9.19
CA ASP A 226 0.76 -9.49 -9.03
C ASP A 226 -0.77 -9.62 -9.00
N ARG A 227 -1.36 -10.43 -9.89
CA ARG A 227 -2.79 -10.71 -9.88
C ARG A 227 -3.24 -11.27 -8.53
N ALA A 228 -2.53 -12.26 -7.99
CA ALA A 228 -2.87 -12.89 -6.71
C ALA A 228 -2.96 -11.85 -5.57
N ARG A 229 -2.04 -10.87 -5.55
CA ARG A 229 -2.05 -9.78 -4.54
C ARG A 229 -3.25 -8.86 -4.67
N THR A 230 -3.82 -8.69 -5.86
CA THR A 230 -4.93 -7.76 -6.10
C THR A 230 -6.32 -8.37 -5.90
N LEU A 231 -6.45 -9.70 -5.87
CA LEU A 231 -7.73 -10.39 -5.74
C LEU A 231 -8.38 -10.24 -4.35
N ASN A 232 -7.58 -10.10 -3.30
CA ASN A 232 -8.09 -10.01 -1.93
C ASN A 232 -8.31 -8.57 -1.48
N ALA A 233 -9.19 -8.36 -0.49
CA ALA A 233 -9.30 -7.09 0.20
C ALA A 233 -8.02 -6.81 1.01
N GLY A 234 -7.47 -5.60 0.89
CA GLY A 234 -6.31 -5.18 1.67
C GLY A 234 -6.67 -4.83 3.12
N PRO A 235 -5.70 -4.94 4.06
CA PRO A 235 -5.95 -4.67 5.49
C PRO A 235 -6.50 -3.28 5.78
N ALA A 236 -6.11 -2.26 5.01
CA ALA A 236 -6.58 -0.90 5.21
C ALA A 236 -8.10 -0.74 5.12
N VAL A 237 -8.76 -1.59 4.33
CA VAL A 237 -10.24 -1.62 4.24
C VAL A 237 -10.85 -1.87 5.62
N PHE A 238 -10.29 -2.82 6.36
CA PHE A 238 -10.76 -3.20 7.69
C PHE A 238 -10.32 -2.19 8.75
N GLY A 239 -9.09 -1.68 8.68
CA GLY A 239 -8.58 -0.68 9.61
C GLY A 239 -9.35 0.64 9.57
N VAL A 240 -9.60 1.18 8.37
CA VAL A 240 -10.37 2.42 8.20
C VAL A 240 -11.85 2.22 8.58
N ALA A 241 -12.45 1.06 8.22
CA ALA A 241 -13.82 0.75 8.63
C ALA A 241 -13.96 0.68 10.16
N ALA A 242 -13.06 -0.03 10.84
CA ALA A 242 -13.07 -0.14 12.30
C ALA A 242 -12.88 1.24 12.98
N ALA A 243 -11.95 2.06 12.47
CA ALA A 243 -11.72 3.42 12.96
C ALA A 243 -12.95 4.33 12.76
N ALA A 244 -13.67 4.20 11.64
CA ALA A 244 -14.91 4.94 11.40
C ALA A 244 -16.01 4.50 12.38
N LEU A 245 -16.16 3.20 12.61
CA LEU A 245 -17.16 2.66 13.56
C LEU A 245 -16.88 3.08 15.01
N SER A 246 -15.63 3.34 15.39
CA SER A 246 -15.29 3.85 16.73
C SER A 246 -15.84 5.26 17.02
N LEU A 247 -16.40 5.96 16.03
CA LEU A 247 -17.06 7.25 16.21
C LEU A 247 -18.54 7.12 16.56
N LEU A 248 -19.12 5.92 16.50
CA LEU A 248 -20.48 5.61 16.88
C LEU A 248 -20.53 5.15 18.34
N ASP A 249 -21.72 5.30 18.98
CA ASP A 249 -21.97 4.61 20.22
C ASP A 249 -22.00 3.07 20.03
N ALA A 250 -21.80 2.34 21.11
CA ALA A 250 -21.61 0.88 21.07
C ALA A 250 -22.83 0.14 20.51
N GLU A 251 -24.05 0.60 20.80
CA GLU A 251 -25.29 -0.03 20.35
C GLU A 251 -25.47 0.15 18.84
N THR A 252 -25.29 1.36 18.36
CA THR A 252 -25.33 1.69 16.92
C THR A 252 -24.22 0.98 16.15
N ALA A 253 -23.01 0.88 16.72
CA ALA A 253 -21.86 0.25 16.05
C ALA A 253 -21.98 -1.29 15.95
N ALA A 254 -22.69 -1.94 16.87
CA ALA A 254 -22.69 -3.40 17.04
C ALA A 254 -22.99 -4.19 15.75
N PRO A 255 -24.07 -3.92 14.97
CA PRO A 255 -24.36 -4.70 13.77
C PRO A 255 -23.32 -4.50 12.66
N PHE A 256 -22.75 -3.30 12.53
CA PHE A 256 -21.69 -3.02 11.55
C PHE A 256 -20.38 -3.72 11.93
N THR A 257 -20.04 -3.70 13.22
CA THR A 257 -18.85 -4.36 13.76
C THR A 257 -18.92 -5.88 13.58
N ALA A 258 -20.07 -6.48 13.81
CA ALA A 258 -20.30 -7.92 13.59
C ALA A 258 -20.11 -8.30 12.10
N ARG A 259 -20.66 -7.52 11.18
CA ARG A 259 -20.48 -7.71 9.74
C ARG A 259 -19.01 -7.51 9.31
N LEU A 260 -18.36 -6.47 9.80
CA LEU A 260 -16.94 -6.21 9.55
C LEU A 260 -16.07 -7.39 9.98
N ALA A 261 -16.28 -7.91 11.18
CA ALA A 261 -15.55 -9.05 11.71
C ALA A 261 -15.75 -10.33 10.87
N ASP A 262 -16.97 -10.59 10.40
CA ASP A 262 -17.26 -11.74 9.53
C ASP A 262 -16.53 -11.64 8.19
N VAL A 263 -16.66 -10.51 7.50
CA VAL A 263 -16.02 -10.30 6.19
C VAL A 263 -14.50 -10.32 6.31
N ARG A 264 -13.93 -9.71 7.37
CA ARG A 264 -12.50 -9.75 7.66
C ARG A 264 -11.99 -11.19 7.82
N ARG A 265 -12.71 -12.02 8.60
CA ARG A 265 -12.35 -13.42 8.81
C ARG A 265 -12.32 -14.19 7.49
N ARG A 266 -13.36 -14.06 6.65
CA ARG A 266 -13.45 -14.73 5.34
C ARG A 266 -12.37 -14.24 4.37
N ALA A 267 -12.12 -12.93 4.33
CA ALA A 267 -11.08 -12.35 3.49
C ALA A 267 -9.69 -12.87 3.85
N TYR A 268 -9.38 -12.98 5.15
CA TYR A 268 -8.08 -13.49 5.59
C TYR A 268 -7.94 -14.99 5.45
N ALA A 269 -8.99 -15.76 5.64
CA ALA A 269 -8.99 -17.19 5.32
C ALA A 269 -8.67 -17.45 3.83
N LEU A 270 -9.20 -16.61 2.93
CA LEU A 270 -8.85 -16.66 1.52
C LEU A 270 -7.41 -16.17 1.25
N ALA A 271 -6.94 -15.14 1.93
CA ALA A 271 -5.58 -14.63 1.76
C ALA A 271 -4.52 -15.67 2.22
N ASP A 272 -4.81 -16.44 3.24
CA ASP A 272 -3.94 -17.47 3.77
C ASP A 272 -4.05 -18.83 3.03
N HIS A 273 -4.97 -18.95 2.06
CA HIS A 273 -5.11 -20.16 1.26
C HIS A 273 -3.86 -20.37 0.38
N PRO A 274 -3.23 -21.57 0.39
CA PRO A 274 -1.94 -21.83 -0.24
C PRO A 274 -1.95 -21.66 -1.77
N ALA A 275 -3.12 -21.77 -2.41
CA ALA A 275 -3.29 -21.55 -3.85
C ALA A 275 -3.96 -20.19 -4.13
N PRO A 276 -3.18 -19.11 -4.26
CA PRO A 276 -3.72 -17.75 -4.31
C PRO A 276 -4.52 -17.42 -5.58
N LEU A 277 -4.40 -18.22 -6.63
CA LEU A 277 -5.16 -18.08 -7.88
C LEU A 277 -6.34 -19.04 -7.98
N GLU A 278 -6.60 -19.84 -6.96
CA GLU A 278 -7.83 -20.60 -6.82
C GLU A 278 -8.95 -19.76 -6.17
N ARG A 279 -10.20 -20.20 -6.33
CA ARG A 279 -11.38 -19.56 -5.74
C ARG A 279 -11.51 -18.07 -6.13
N VAL A 280 -11.10 -17.70 -7.34
CA VAL A 280 -11.05 -16.30 -7.81
C VAL A 280 -12.40 -15.61 -7.68
N ALA A 281 -13.49 -16.28 -8.08
CA ALA A 281 -14.83 -15.69 -7.98
C ALA A 281 -15.22 -15.36 -6.53
N GLU A 282 -14.92 -16.24 -5.60
CA GLU A 282 -15.17 -16.03 -4.17
C GLU A 282 -14.29 -14.92 -3.59
N ARG A 283 -13.00 -14.87 -3.96
CA ARG A 283 -12.09 -13.77 -3.56
C ARG A 283 -12.61 -12.41 -4.00
N LEU A 284 -13.07 -12.32 -5.25
CA LEU A 284 -13.64 -11.10 -5.80
C LEU A 284 -14.97 -10.72 -5.12
N ALA A 285 -15.82 -11.69 -4.80
CA ALA A 285 -17.07 -11.45 -4.07
C ALA A 285 -16.80 -10.95 -2.65
N VAL A 286 -15.92 -11.62 -1.89
CA VAL A 286 -15.55 -11.20 -0.53
C VAL A 286 -14.83 -9.85 -0.55
N ARG A 287 -13.98 -9.59 -1.56
CA ARG A 287 -13.37 -8.28 -1.75
C ARG A 287 -14.44 -7.20 -1.97
N ALA A 288 -15.39 -7.40 -2.86
CA ALA A 288 -16.47 -6.44 -3.12
C ALA A 288 -17.30 -6.18 -1.87
N GLU A 289 -17.64 -7.22 -1.11
CA GLU A 289 -18.35 -7.09 0.17
C GLU A 289 -17.54 -6.32 1.22
N ALA A 290 -16.22 -6.53 1.30
CA ALA A 290 -15.36 -5.76 2.21
C ALA A 290 -15.39 -4.26 1.91
N TYR A 291 -15.38 -3.88 0.63
CA TYR A 291 -15.51 -2.48 0.23
C TYR A 291 -16.91 -1.90 0.50
N GLU A 292 -17.95 -2.73 0.40
CA GLU A 292 -19.31 -2.32 0.78
C GLU A 292 -19.40 -2.07 2.30
N VAL A 293 -18.80 -2.93 3.11
CA VAL A 293 -18.71 -2.73 4.57
C VAL A 293 -17.93 -1.45 4.91
N LEU A 294 -16.81 -1.20 4.24
CA LEU A 294 -16.03 0.04 4.42
C LEU A 294 -16.89 1.27 4.11
N ARG A 295 -17.57 1.29 2.95
CA ARG A 295 -18.43 2.40 2.54
C ARG A 295 -19.56 2.62 3.52
N THR A 296 -20.22 1.55 3.97
CA THR A 296 -21.33 1.62 4.92
C THR A 296 -20.86 2.13 6.28
N ALA A 297 -19.73 1.62 6.81
CA ALA A 297 -19.17 2.04 8.08
C ALA A 297 -18.78 3.54 8.09
N THR A 298 -18.12 4.01 7.03
CA THR A 298 -17.73 5.43 6.93
C THR A 298 -18.93 6.35 6.69
N THR A 299 -19.96 5.90 5.97
CA THR A 299 -21.22 6.62 5.81
C THR A 299 -21.97 6.73 7.13
N ALA A 300 -22.05 5.64 7.91
CA ALA A 300 -22.66 5.64 9.23
C ALA A 300 -21.99 6.64 10.18
N ALA A 301 -20.66 6.73 10.15
CA ALA A 301 -19.90 7.72 10.93
C ALA A 301 -20.26 9.17 10.54
N VAL A 302 -20.42 9.44 9.23
CA VAL A 302 -20.86 10.77 8.75
C VAL A 302 -22.27 11.09 9.20
N VAL A 303 -23.21 10.14 9.07
CA VAL A 303 -24.61 10.30 9.48
C VAL A 303 -24.70 10.54 10.98
N SER A 304 -24.00 9.76 11.80
CA SER A 304 -23.97 9.91 13.26
C SER A 304 -23.49 11.30 13.72
N GLY A 305 -22.50 11.88 13.04
CA GLY A 305 -21.99 13.21 13.35
C GLY A 305 -22.85 14.36 12.82
N GLY A 306 -23.82 14.06 11.94
CA GLY A 306 -24.71 15.05 11.32
C GLY A 306 -23.94 16.11 10.51
N GLY A 307 -24.49 17.33 10.42
CA GLY A 307 -23.88 18.42 9.65
C GLY A 307 -22.45 18.78 10.04
N ARG A 308 -22.03 18.54 11.26
CA ARG A 308 -20.64 18.75 11.75
C ARG A 308 -19.63 17.85 11.02
N SER A 309 -20.07 16.69 10.54
CA SER A 309 -19.25 15.77 9.78
C SER A 309 -18.77 16.33 8.44
N MET A 310 -19.38 17.43 7.95
CA MET A 310 -18.97 18.06 6.69
C MET A 310 -17.75 18.98 6.82
N ALA A 311 -17.34 19.33 8.05
CA ALA A 311 -16.14 20.13 8.25
C ALA A 311 -14.88 19.33 7.86
N LEU A 312 -13.92 19.96 7.15
CA LEU A 312 -12.64 19.32 6.78
C LEU A 312 -11.77 18.89 7.96
N THR A 313 -12.11 19.36 9.17
CA THR A 313 -11.48 18.96 10.42
C THR A 313 -12.19 17.76 11.08
N SER A 314 -13.27 17.25 10.48
CA SER A 314 -14.00 16.10 11.03
C SER A 314 -13.34 14.78 10.62
N ARG A 315 -13.15 13.89 11.60
CA ARG A 315 -12.66 12.52 11.37
C ARG A 315 -13.60 11.72 10.48
N ALA A 316 -14.92 11.87 10.63
CA ALA A 316 -15.92 11.13 9.87
C ALA A 316 -15.81 11.38 8.37
N GLN A 317 -15.72 12.67 7.94
CA GLN A 317 -15.56 12.97 6.51
C GLN A 317 -14.17 12.57 5.98
N ARG A 318 -13.12 12.62 6.80
CA ARG A 318 -11.81 12.11 6.40
C ARG A 318 -11.89 10.62 6.07
N PHE A 319 -12.47 9.80 6.94
CA PHE A 319 -12.67 8.37 6.69
C PHE A 319 -13.54 8.11 5.44
N ALA A 320 -14.57 8.91 5.19
CA ALA A 320 -15.40 8.77 3.99
C ALA A 320 -14.60 9.03 2.70
N ARG A 321 -13.70 10.02 2.68
CA ARG A 321 -12.81 10.29 1.54
C ARG A 321 -11.73 9.22 1.40
N GLU A 322 -11.16 8.75 2.49
CA GLU A 322 -10.20 7.64 2.51
C GLU A 322 -10.84 6.35 1.96
N ALA A 323 -12.13 6.10 2.29
CA ALA A 323 -12.88 4.98 1.72
C ALA A 323 -13.02 5.08 0.19
N LEU A 324 -13.32 6.28 -0.34
CA LEU A 324 -13.37 6.49 -1.81
C LEU A 324 -12.01 6.18 -2.47
N PHE A 325 -10.91 6.57 -1.85
CA PHE A 325 -9.57 6.24 -2.36
C PHE A 325 -9.31 4.73 -2.34
N LEU A 326 -9.62 4.05 -1.23
CA LEU A 326 -9.39 2.62 -1.08
C LEU A 326 -10.19 1.80 -2.11
N LEU A 327 -11.39 2.25 -2.55
CA LEU A 327 -12.17 1.60 -3.61
C LEU A 327 -11.37 1.44 -4.91
N VAL A 328 -10.48 2.37 -5.22
CA VAL A 328 -9.74 2.40 -6.49
C VAL A 328 -8.25 2.07 -6.34
N GLN A 329 -7.74 2.01 -5.11
CA GLN A 329 -6.34 1.68 -4.85
C GLN A 329 -6.00 0.27 -5.33
N GLY A 330 -4.99 0.16 -6.20
CA GLY A 330 -4.56 -1.13 -6.74
C GLY A 330 -5.62 -1.85 -7.60
N GLN A 331 -6.63 -1.13 -8.07
CA GLN A 331 -7.72 -1.70 -8.87
C GLN A 331 -7.21 -2.22 -10.22
N THR A 332 -7.63 -3.44 -10.57
CA THR A 332 -7.46 -4.04 -11.90
C THR A 332 -8.79 -4.03 -12.68
N ALA A 333 -8.77 -4.35 -13.97
CA ALA A 333 -10.00 -4.48 -14.76
C ALA A 333 -10.95 -5.54 -14.17
N GLU A 334 -10.39 -6.66 -13.69
CA GLU A 334 -11.13 -7.77 -13.08
C GLU A 334 -11.79 -7.36 -11.76
N THR A 335 -11.04 -6.70 -10.86
CA THR A 335 -11.58 -6.24 -9.57
C THR A 335 -12.58 -5.10 -9.76
N ARG A 336 -12.38 -4.21 -10.74
CA ARG A 336 -13.35 -3.17 -11.12
C ARG A 336 -14.66 -3.77 -11.57
N ALA A 337 -14.62 -4.74 -12.48
CA ALA A 337 -15.81 -5.40 -12.98
C ALA A 337 -16.60 -6.09 -11.84
N ALA A 338 -15.91 -6.74 -10.90
CA ALA A 338 -16.55 -7.36 -9.74
C ALA A 338 -17.20 -6.32 -8.81
N GLN A 339 -16.52 -5.22 -8.52
CA GLN A 339 -17.07 -4.13 -7.70
C GLN A 339 -18.30 -3.47 -8.35
N LEU A 340 -18.25 -3.21 -9.66
CA LEU A 340 -19.38 -2.60 -10.37
C LEU A 340 -20.61 -3.51 -10.38
N ARG A 341 -20.44 -4.83 -10.58
CA ARG A 341 -21.54 -5.79 -10.43
C ARG A 341 -22.16 -5.75 -9.04
N ALA A 342 -21.34 -5.81 -8.01
CA ALA A 342 -21.82 -5.76 -6.63
C ALA A 342 -22.58 -4.46 -6.31
N LEU A 343 -22.12 -3.32 -6.82
CA LEU A 343 -22.80 -2.03 -6.66
C LEU A 343 -24.11 -1.95 -7.43
N GLY A 344 -24.24 -2.64 -8.57
CA GLY A 344 -25.45 -2.71 -9.38
C GLY A 344 -26.48 -3.73 -8.90
N GLY A 345 -26.19 -4.50 -7.85
CA GLY A 345 -27.11 -5.52 -7.33
C GLY A 345 -27.19 -6.79 -8.20
N ALA A 346 -26.16 -7.06 -9.02
CA ALA A 346 -26.09 -8.22 -9.91
C ALA A 346 -25.12 -9.31 -9.38
#